data_38e40a55598144832cbaa996e29bbc42
#
_entry.id   38e40a55598144832cbaa996e29bbc42
#
_cell.length_a   1.000
_cell.length_b   1.000
_cell.length_c   1.000
_cell.angle_alpha   90.00
_cell.angle_beta   90.00
_cell.angle_gamma   90.00
#
_symmetry.space_group_name_H-M   'P 1'
#
loop_
_entity.id
_entity.type
_entity.pdbx_description
1 polymer ?
#
loop_
_entity_poly.entity_id
_entity_poly.type
_entity_poly.pdbx_seq_one_letter_code
_entity_poly.pdbx_strand_id
1 'polypeptide(L)'
;GDFRNRPLAQNPKSDFGKILSISTIGENTEVVSIGHRNPQGLYYSVKNNFIISTEHGPKGGDEININHNPSSNIKNFGWPISSYGEHYYKNYSAKILSEAPLKKSHKKYGFQEPIKYFDPSIGISQIIALNDDETEFLVGAMGNEIKDQDLGIHYLKLDEKRKRVLKNKYALLNERVRDMIISRDKKTIILFLETSSTLAILKKNYKF
;
A
#
# COMPACT_ATOMS: atom_id res chain seq x y z
N GLY A 1 1.81 -6.27 -10.47
CA GLY A 1 2.07 -7.66 -10.12
C GLY A 1 3.51 -8.06 -10.34
N ASP A 2 3.92 -9.17 -9.78
CA ASP A 2 5.31 -9.64 -9.83
C ASP A 2 5.68 -10.44 -11.08
N PHE A 3 4.71 -10.79 -11.92
CA PHE A 3 4.87 -11.56 -13.17
C PHE A 3 5.82 -12.77 -13.06
N ARG A 4 5.92 -13.39 -11.88
CA ARG A 4 6.88 -14.46 -11.52
C ARG A 4 8.36 -14.01 -11.51
N ASN A 5 8.62 -12.72 -11.62
CA ASN A 5 9.98 -12.13 -11.55
C ASN A 5 10.31 -11.64 -10.13
N ARG A 6 9.84 -12.37 -9.13
CA ARG A 6 9.92 -11.99 -7.71
C ARG A 6 11.33 -11.57 -7.24
N PRO A 7 12.42 -12.29 -7.58
CA PRO A 7 13.76 -11.92 -7.14
C PRO A 7 14.21 -10.54 -7.62
N LEU A 8 13.65 -10.04 -8.75
CA LEU A 8 14.03 -8.74 -9.28
C LEU A 8 13.67 -7.58 -8.34
N ALA A 9 12.71 -7.77 -7.43
CA ALA A 9 12.37 -6.75 -6.42
C ALA A 9 13.56 -6.44 -5.50
N GLN A 10 14.48 -7.37 -5.32
CA GLN A 10 15.72 -7.21 -4.54
C GLN A 10 16.93 -6.84 -5.40
N ASN A 11 16.84 -6.89 -6.72
CA ASN A 11 17.94 -6.54 -7.61
C ASN A 11 18.00 -5.00 -7.80
N PRO A 12 19.08 -4.31 -7.37
CA PRO A 12 19.18 -2.85 -7.50
C PRO A 12 19.26 -2.36 -8.95
N LYS A 13 19.55 -3.24 -9.91
CA LYS A 13 19.63 -2.92 -11.35
C LYS A 13 18.32 -3.12 -12.11
N SER A 14 17.24 -3.44 -11.41
CA SER A 14 15.93 -3.69 -12.01
C SER A 14 14.90 -2.71 -11.48
N ASP A 15 14.01 -2.21 -12.33
CA ASP A 15 12.89 -1.35 -11.95
C ASP A 15 11.71 -2.13 -11.33
N PHE A 16 11.73 -3.47 -11.43
CA PHE A 16 10.71 -4.30 -10.78
C PHE A 16 10.76 -4.19 -9.26
N GLY A 17 9.59 -3.99 -8.64
CA GLY A 17 9.44 -3.90 -7.19
C GLY A 17 10.15 -2.69 -6.58
N LYS A 18 10.09 -1.55 -7.27
CA LYS A 18 10.66 -0.26 -6.84
C LYS A 18 9.59 0.82 -6.75
N ILE A 19 9.82 1.79 -5.89
CA ILE A 19 9.25 3.13 -6.02
C ILE A 19 10.38 4.01 -6.56
N LEU A 20 10.08 4.73 -7.63
CA LEU A 20 11.04 5.54 -8.37
C LEU A 20 10.66 7.02 -8.27
N SER A 21 11.65 7.88 -8.20
CA SER A 21 11.54 9.33 -8.44
C SER A 21 12.01 9.61 -9.86
N ILE A 22 11.16 10.24 -10.65
CA ILE A 22 11.43 10.56 -12.05
C ILE A 22 11.43 12.08 -12.21
N SER A 23 12.53 12.64 -12.72
CA SER A 23 12.60 14.06 -13.02
C SER A 23 11.66 14.42 -14.17
N THR A 24 10.90 15.51 -14.01
CA THR A 24 10.03 16.05 -15.08
C THR A 24 10.77 16.93 -16.08
N ILE A 25 12.03 17.27 -15.81
CA ILE A 25 12.87 18.18 -16.62
C ILE A 25 14.17 17.53 -17.08
N GLY A 26 14.31 16.20 -17.00
CA GLY A 26 15.52 15.48 -17.40
C GLY A 26 15.31 13.97 -17.35
N GLU A 27 16.35 13.22 -17.77
CA GLU A 27 16.29 11.74 -17.86
C GLU A 27 16.64 11.02 -16.54
N ASN A 28 16.81 11.76 -15.44
CA ASN A 28 17.25 11.17 -14.18
C ASN A 28 16.09 10.43 -13.49
N THR A 29 16.30 9.14 -13.26
CA THR A 29 15.44 8.30 -12.44
C THR A 29 16.22 7.79 -11.24
N GLU A 30 15.67 7.97 -10.05
CA GLU A 30 16.29 7.55 -8.80
C GLU A 30 15.44 6.50 -8.10
N VAL A 31 16.07 5.49 -7.54
CA VAL A 31 15.39 4.47 -6.72
C VAL A 31 15.15 5.04 -5.31
N VAL A 32 13.88 5.17 -4.94
CA VAL A 32 13.45 5.66 -3.63
C VAL A 32 13.33 4.52 -2.61
N SER A 33 12.81 3.38 -3.05
CA SER A 33 12.70 2.18 -2.23
C SER A 33 12.65 0.92 -3.08
N ILE A 34 12.97 -0.21 -2.48
CA ILE A 34 13.02 -1.55 -3.11
C ILE A 34 12.22 -2.57 -2.30
N GLY A 35 12.06 -3.77 -2.85
CA GLY A 35 11.41 -4.86 -2.14
C GLY A 35 9.89 -4.73 -2.08
N HIS A 36 9.29 -4.13 -3.10
CA HIS A 36 7.84 -4.03 -3.27
C HIS A 36 7.32 -5.15 -4.18
N ARG A 37 6.11 -5.63 -3.88
CA ARG A 37 5.44 -6.63 -4.70
C ARG A 37 4.53 -6.01 -5.76
N ASN A 38 3.55 -5.24 -5.34
CA ASN A 38 2.53 -4.68 -6.22
C ASN A 38 1.90 -3.43 -5.59
N PRO A 39 2.61 -2.30 -5.54
CA PRO A 39 2.07 -1.03 -5.06
C PRO A 39 0.84 -0.62 -5.85
N GLN A 40 -0.18 -0.11 -5.16
CA GLN A 40 -1.45 0.33 -5.73
C GLN A 40 -1.70 1.82 -5.50
N GLY A 41 -1.55 2.28 -4.28
CA GLY A 41 -1.71 3.67 -3.90
C GLY A 41 -0.42 4.27 -3.38
N LEU A 42 -0.23 5.56 -3.63
CA LEU A 42 0.92 6.30 -3.16
C LEU A 42 0.52 7.74 -2.81
N TYR A 43 0.90 8.18 -1.62
CA TYR A 43 0.80 9.56 -1.19
C TYR A 43 2.19 10.05 -0.75
N TYR A 44 2.65 11.16 -1.32
CA TYR A 44 3.89 11.82 -0.94
C TYR A 44 3.61 13.10 -0.16
N SER A 45 4.13 13.19 1.04
CA SER A 45 4.09 14.40 1.86
C SER A 45 5.35 15.22 1.67
N VAL A 46 5.23 16.36 1.00
CA VAL A 46 6.30 17.35 0.90
C VAL A 46 6.53 18.00 2.29
N LYS A 47 5.45 18.31 3.01
CA LYS A 47 5.49 18.99 4.31
C LYS A 47 6.22 18.19 5.38
N ASN A 48 5.94 16.88 5.48
CA ASN A 48 6.46 16.01 6.53
C ASN A 48 7.50 15.01 6.01
N ASN A 49 7.91 15.13 4.75
CA ASN A 49 8.95 14.35 4.07
C ASN A 49 8.80 12.83 4.27
N PHE A 50 7.65 12.28 3.88
CA PHE A 50 7.43 10.85 3.86
C PHE A 50 6.62 10.40 2.64
N ILE A 51 6.74 9.12 2.31
CA ILE A 51 5.86 8.44 1.37
C ILE A 51 5.08 7.39 2.16
N ILE A 52 3.75 7.37 1.99
CA ILE A 52 2.91 6.26 2.41
C ILE A 52 2.36 5.58 1.17
N SER A 53 2.47 4.25 1.13
CA SER A 53 2.00 3.45 0.00
C SER A 53 1.20 2.25 0.48
N THR A 54 0.33 1.77 -0.40
CA THR A 54 -0.41 0.54 -0.24
C THR A 54 0.07 -0.47 -1.25
N GLU A 55 0.13 -1.74 -0.90
CA GLU A 55 0.48 -2.79 -1.85
C GLU A 55 -0.22 -4.11 -1.59
N HIS A 56 -0.51 -4.83 -2.67
CA HIS A 56 -1.06 -6.17 -2.59
C HIS A 56 -0.01 -7.17 -2.14
N GLY A 57 -0.30 -7.90 -1.07
CA GLY A 57 0.38 -9.13 -0.76
C GLY A 57 0.08 -10.26 -1.75
N PRO A 58 0.64 -11.44 -1.55
CA PRO A 58 0.17 -12.66 -2.22
C PRO A 58 -1.17 -13.11 -1.60
N LYS A 59 -1.37 -14.36 -1.31
CA LYS A 59 -2.56 -14.82 -0.57
C LYS A 59 -2.51 -14.30 0.86
N GLY A 60 -3.29 -13.28 1.18
CA GLY A 60 -3.20 -12.49 2.41
C GLY A 60 -2.07 -11.43 2.34
N GLY A 61 -1.90 -10.66 3.41
CA GLY A 61 -0.75 -9.78 3.62
C GLY A 61 -0.70 -8.54 2.72
N ASP A 62 -1.85 -7.92 2.41
CA ASP A 62 -1.85 -6.56 1.86
C ASP A 62 -1.27 -5.60 2.88
N GLU A 63 -0.46 -4.64 2.44
CA GLU A 63 0.35 -3.80 3.33
C GLU A 63 0.12 -2.32 3.13
N ILE A 64 0.27 -1.57 4.23
CA ILE A 64 0.45 -0.12 4.23
C ILE A 64 1.85 0.15 4.72
N ASN A 65 2.65 0.75 3.85
CA ASN A 65 4.07 0.99 4.05
C ASN A 65 4.35 2.48 4.20
N ILE A 66 5.27 2.85 5.10
CA ILE A 66 5.75 4.23 5.24
C ILE A 66 7.27 4.29 5.05
N ASN A 67 7.71 5.17 4.16
CA ASN A 67 9.08 5.55 4.00
C ASN A 67 9.30 6.97 4.55
N HIS A 68 9.84 7.07 5.77
CA HIS A 68 10.23 8.35 6.35
C HIS A 68 11.57 8.80 5.74
N ASN A 69 11.67 10.08 5.36
CA ASN A 69 12.85 10.68 4.73
C ASN A 69 13.28 9.92 3.46
N PRO A 70 12.42 9.83 2.44
CA PRO A 70 12.65 9.00 1.26
C PRO A 70 13.93 9.34 0.48
N SER A 71 14.43 10.57 0.62
CA SER A 71 15.68 11.01 -0.02
C SER A 71 16.96 10.68 0.78
N SER A 72 16.84 10.14 2.00
CA SER A 72 18.03 9.93 2.85
C SER A 72 18.73 8.61 2.59
N ASN A 73 17.98 7.55 2.40
CA ASN A 73 18.49 6.22 2.10
C ASN A 73 17.39 5.34 1.47
N ILE A 74 17.80 4.42 0.61
CA ILE A 74 16.90 3.46 -0.02
C ILE A 74 16.42 2.46 1.02
N LYS A 75 15.11 2.48 1.30
CA LYS A 75 14.47 1.49 2.18
C LYS A 75 14.15 0.22 1.42
N ASN A 76 14.25 -0.92 2.11
CA ASN A 76 13.87 -2.22 1.56
C ASN A 76 12.66 -2.77 2.32
N PHE A 77 11.55 -3.01 1.61
CA PHE A 77 10.28 -3.50 2.16
C PHE A 77 10.13 -5.02 2.11
N GLY A 78 11.18 -5.74 1.70
CA GLY A 78 11.37 -7.15 1.98
C GLY A 78 10.85 -8.15 0.94
N TRP A 79 9.93 -7.77 0.06
CA TRP A 79 9.45 -8.69 -0.98
C TRP A 79 10.59 -9.15 -1.90
N PRO A 80 10.69 -10.44 -2.25
CA PRO A 80 9.86 -11.58 -1.86
C PRO A 80 10.46 -12.40 -0.70
N ILE A 81 11.48 -11.90 -0.02
CA ILE A 81 12.14 -12.61 1.08
C ILE A 81 11.22 -12.70 2.28
N SER A 82 10.55 -11.59 2.60
CA SER A 82 9.53 -11.53 3.66
C SER A 82 8.18 -11.07 3.14
N SER A 83 7.10 -11.53 3.76
CA SER A 83 5.72 -11.18 3.49
C SER A 83 4.81 -11.65 4.61
N TYR A 84 3.72 -10.93 4.89
CA TYR A 84 2.67 -11.40 5.78
C TYR A 84 1.67 -12.33 5.09
N GLY A 85 1.64 -12.34 3.75
CA GLY A 85 0.85 -13.29 2.97
C GLY A 85 1.55 -14.64 2.76
N GLU A 86 0.89 -15.52 2.04
CA GLU A 86 1.31 -16.88 1.76
C GLU A 86 1.38 -17.16 0.25
N HIS A 87 2.00 -18.25 -0.12
CA HIS A 87 1.95 -18.74 -1.50
C HIS A 87 0.51 -19.14 -1.86
N TYR A 88 0.10 -18.88 -3.12
CA TYR A 88 -1.22 -19.27 -3.62
C TYR A 88 -1.43 -20.79 -3.66
N TYR A 89 -0.36 -21.53 -3.97
CA TYR A 89 -0.41 -22.98 -4.11
C TYR A 89 0.51 -23.64 -3.09
N LYS A 90 0.20 -24.90 -2.73
CA LYS A 90 1.00 -25.68 -1.79
C LYS A 90 2.24 -26.31 -2.42
N ASN A 91 2.21 -26.59 -3.73
CA ASN A 91 3.23 -27.36 -4.44
C ASN A 91 4.10 -26.45 -5.33
N TYR A 92 4.94 -25.64 -4.71
CA TYR A 92 5.99 -24.92 -5.43
C TYR A 92 7.30 -25.72 -5.43
N SER A 93 8.08 -25.57 -6.53
CA SER A 93 9.41 -26.16 -6.61
C SER A 93 10.33 -25.56 -5.56
N ALA A 94 11.36 -26.33 -5.15
CA ALA A 94 12.38 -25.86 -4.21
C ALA A 94 13.04 -24.55 -4.67
N LYS A 95 13.23 -24.39 -5.99
CA LYS A 95 13.73 -23.15 -6.58
C LYS A 95 12.84 -21.96 -6.26
N ILE A 96 11.52 -22.06 -6.50
CA ILE A 96 10.58 -20.96 -6.23
C ILE A 96 10.55 -20.63 -4.73
N LEU A 97 10.56 -21.62 -3.86
CA LEU A 97 10.59 -21.42 -2.41
C LEU A 97 11.90 -20.77 -1.94
N SER A 98 13.03 -21.06 -2.56
CA SER A 98 14.30 -20.40 -2.24
C SER A 98 14.37 -18.95 -2.75
N GLU A 99 13.80 -18.68 -3.91
CA GLU A 99 13.76 -17.33 -4.51
C GLU A 99 12.72 -16.41 -3.84
N ALA A 100 11.67 -16.98 -3.25
CA ALA A 100 10.58 -16.25 -2.58
C ALA A 100 10.15 -16.99 -1.30
N PRO A 101 10.95 -16.93 -0.24
CA PRO A 101 10.67 -17.70 0.98
C PRO A 101 9.51 -17.17 1.81
N LEU A 102 9.01 -15.96 1.55
CA LEU A 102 7.86 -15.32 2.21
C LEU A 102 7.89 -15.46 3.74
N LYS A 103 9.05 -15.15 4.34
CA LYS A 103 9.23 -15.24 5.80
C LYS A 103 8.36 -14.20 6.50
N LYS A 104 7.64 -14.61 7.56
CA LYS A 104 6.85 -13.67 8.39
C LYS A 104 7.78 -12.73 9.17
N SER A 105 7.33 -11.46 9.39
CA SER A 105 8.06 -10.38 10.06
C SER A 105 9.23 -9.81 9.24
N HIS A 106 9.00 -8.69 8.58
CA HIS A 106 10.02 -7.97 7.81
C HIS A 106 11.19 -7.55 8.69
N LYS A 107 10.91 -6.98 9.87
CA LYS A 107 11.91 -6.51 10.83
C LYS A 107 12.91 -7.59 11.25
N LYS A 108 12.45 -8.84 11.47
CA LYS A 108 13.31 -9.96 11.87
C LYS A 108 14.39 -10.25 10.83
N TYR A 109 14.12 -9.92 9.56
CA TYR A 109 15.03 -10.18 8.44
C TYR A 109 15.70 -8.90 7.91
N GLY A 110 15.66 -7.81 8.71
CA GLY A 110 16.36 -6.56 8.40
C GLY A 110 15.64 -5.63 7.42
N PHE A 111 14.36 -5.87 7.16
CA PHE A 111 13.55 -5.05 6.27
C PHE A 111 12.67 -4.06 7.01
N GLN A 112 12.13 -3.08 6.26
CA GLN A 112 11.17 -2.11 6.77
C GLN A 112 9.84 -2.81 7.06
N GLU A 113 9.36 -2.69 8.29
CA GLU A 113 8.06 -3.22 8.71
C GLU A 113 6.92 -2.35 8.19
N PRO A 114 5.82 -2.91 7.63
CA PRO A 114 4.62 -2.15 7.33
C PRO A 114 4.00 -1.59 8.62
N ILE A 115 3.37 -0.43 8.53
CA ILE A 115 2.63 0.14 9.69
C ILE A 115 1.34 -0.62 9.94
N LYS A 116 0.83 -1.30 8.92
CA LYS A 116 -0.33 -2.18 8.98
C LYS A 116 -0.28 -3.21 7.86
N TYR A 117 -0.73 -4.42 8.15
CA TYR A 117 -1.06 -5.42 7.12
C TYR A 117 -2.47 -5.96 7.34
N PHE A 118 -3.02 -6.58 6.31
CA PHE A 118 -4.34 -7.21 6.30
C PHE A 118 -4.20 -8.68 5.92
N ASP A 119 -4.74 -9.54 6.78
CA ASP A 119 -4.82 -10.99 6.53
C ASP A 119 -6.15 -11.49 7.09
N PRO A 120 -7.11 -11.84 6.22
CA PRO A 120 -7.01 -11.93 4.76
C PRO A 120 -6.76 -10.59 4.06
N SER A 121 -6.27 -10.65 2.79
CA SER A 121 -6.13 -9.47 1.94
C SER A 121 -7.48 -8.80 1.69
N ILE A 122 -7.47 -7.47 1.64
CA ILE A 122 -8.66 -6.66 1.34
C ILE A 122 -8.70 -6.18 -0.13
N GLY A 123 -7.71 -6.60 -0.95
CA GLY A 123 -7.55 -6.04 -2.28
C GLY A 123 -7.26 -4.53 -2.20
N ILE A 124 -6.29 -4.15 -1.37
CA ILE A 124 -5.98 -2.75 -1.05
C ILE A 124 -5.73 -1.92 -2.31
N SER A 125 -6.27 -0.69 -2.37
CA SER A 125 -6.13 0.21 -3.53
C SER A 125 -5.52 1.55 -3.13
N GLN A 126 -6.09 2.65 -3.62
CA GLN A 126 -5.60 4.01 -3.38
C GLN A 126 -5.61 4.41 -1.90
N ILE A 127 -4.71 5.33 -1.55
CA ILE A 127 -4.61 5.98 -0.24
C ILE A 127 -4.57 7.50 -0.39
N ILE A 128 -5.37 8.21 0.40
CA ILE A 128 -5.41 9.67 0.42
C ILE A 128 -5.34 10.21 1.86
N ALA A 129 -4.70 11.38 2.04
CA ALA A 129 -4.68 12.08 3.33
C ALA A 129 -5.94 12.94 3.50
N LEU A 130 -6.58 12.85 4.68
CA LEU A 130 -7.84 13.54 4.98
C LEU A 130 -7.66 14.88 5.69
N ASN A 131 -6.55 15.08 6.39
CA ASN A 131 -6.28 16.28 7.19
C ASN A 131 -4.93 16.91 6.84
N ASP A 132 -4.73 18.16 7.26
CA ASP A 132 -3.51 18.93 6.99
C ASP A 132 -2.31 18.45 7.81
N ASP A 133 -2.56 17.75 8.92
CA ASP A 133 -1.49 17.14 9.73
C ASP A 133 -1.02 15.81 9.16
N GLU A 134 -1.71 15.30 8.12
CA GLU A 134 -1.36 14.05 7.43
C GLU A 134 -1.22 12.88 8.41
N THR A 135 -2.14 12.82 9.37
CA THR A 135 -2.26 11.73 10.35
C THR A 135 -3.52 10.90 10.16
N GLU A 136 -4.44 11.36 9.30
CA GLU A 136 -5.68 10.66 8.99
C GLU A 136 -5.71 10.33 7.50
N PHE A 137 -5.98 9.07 7.19
CA PHE A 137 -5.96 8.55 5.83
C PHE A 137 -7.21 7.74 5.52
N LEU A 138 -7.59 7.75 4.26
CA LEU A 138 -8.59 6.85 3.70
C LEU A 138 -7.91 5.90 2.73
N VAL A 139 -8.28 4.61 2.82
CA VAL A 139 -7.73 3.54 2.00
C VAL A 139 -8.88 2.81 1.34
N GLY A 140 -8.81 2.59 0.04
CA GLY A 140 -9.78 1.81 -0.71
C GLY A 140 -9.51 0.31 -0.63
N ALA A 141 -10.58 -0.47 -0.76
CA ALA A 141 -10.54 -1.92 -0.82
C ALA A 141 -11.32 -2.43 -2.05
N MET A 142 -10.82 -3.50 -2.67
CA MET A 142 -11.31 -4.06 -3.94
C MET A 142 -11.43 -5.58 -3.89
N GLY A 143 -11.79 -6.13 -2.74
CA GLY A 143 -12.04 -7.56 -2.61
C GLY A 143 -13.40 -8.00 -3.15
N ASN A 144 -13.89 -9.14 -2.68
CA ASN A 144 -15.15 -9.73 -3.11
C ASN A 144 -16.01 -10.25 -1.94
N GLU A 145 -15.54 -10.10 -0.70
CA GLU A 145 -16.13 -10.75 0.46
C GLU A 145 -16.41 -9.75 1.59
N ILE A 146 -17.66 -9.40 1.80
CA ILE A 146 -18.07 -8.43 2.84
C ILE A 146 -17.49 -8.78 4.23
N LYS A 147 -17.42 -10.08 4.56
CA LYS A 147 -16.88 -10.56 5.84
C LYS A 147 -15.39 -10.19 6.05
N ASP A 148 -14.64 -10.03 4.97
CA ASP A 148 -13.21 -9.70 4.98
C ASP A 148 -12.98 -8.19 5.02
N GLN A 149 -14.07 -7.38 5.06
CA GLN A 149 -14.04 -5.91 5.07
C GLN A 149 -13.34 -5.33 3.84
N ASP A 150 -13.61 -5.91 2.67
CA ASP A 150 -12.88 -5.67 1.44
C ASP A 150 -13.72 -5.01 0.32
N LEU A 151 -14.97 -4.64 0.61
CA LEU A 151 -15.89 -3.95 -0.31
C LEU A 151 -16.26 -2.55 0.20
N GLY A 152 -15.26 -1.67 0.27
CA GLY A 152 -15.48 -0.31 0.76
C GLY A 152 -14.20 0.45 1.06
N ILE A 153 -14.19 1.17 2.16
CA ILE A 153 -13.08 2.03 2.56
C ILE A 153 -12.67 1.82 4.01
N HIS A 154 -11.38 1.95 4.28
CA HIS A 154 -10.80 1.94 5.62
C HIS A 154 -10.32 3.34 6.00
N TYR A 155 -10.81 3.85 7.11
CA TYR A 155 -10.27 5.05 7.75
C TYR A 155 -9.16 4.63 8.71
N LEU A 156 -8.02 5.31 8.61
CA LEU A 156 -6.87 5.12 9.47
C LEU A 156 -6.51 6.42 10.17
N LYS A 157 -6.28 6.35 11.49
CA LYS A 157 -5.63 7.41 12.24
C LYS A 157 -4.26 6.93 12.72
N LEU A 158 -3.23 7.68 12.40
CA LEU A 158 -1.85 7.42 12.82
C LEU A 158 -1.50 8.28 14.03
N ASP A 159 -0.45 7.88 14.76
CA ASP A 159 0.18 8.76 15.75
C ASP A 159 0.88 9.94 15.03
N GLU A 160 1.22 10.98 15.79
CA GLU A 160 1.85 12.20 15.26
C GLU A 160 3.16 11.92 14.50
N LYS A 161 3.90 10.91 14.91
CA LYS A 161 5.14 10.48 14.26
C LYS A 161 4.90 9.52 13.08
N ARG A 162 3.65 9.15 12.80
CA ARG A 162 3.24 8.22 11.74
C ARG A 162 3.94 6.86 11.81
N LYS A 163 4.18 6.38 13.02
CA LYS A 163 4.84 5.10 13.28
C LYS A 163 3.88 3.99 13.69
N ARG A 164 2.64 4.36 14.06
CA ARG A 164 1.63 3.41 14.54
C ARG A 164 0.24 3.82 14.10
N VAL A 165 -0.57 2.82 13.79
CA VAL A 165 -2.00 3.00 13.59
C VAL A 165 -2.67 3.03 14.96
N LEU A 166 -3.31 4.15 15.30
CA LEU A 166 -4.07 4.34 16.54
C LEU A 166 -5.52 3.90 16.38
N LYS A 167 -6.07 4.01 15.18
CA LYS A 167 -7.45 3.66 14.86
C LYS A 167 -7.56 3.14 13.44
N ASN A 168 -8.33 2.08 13.27
CA ASN A 168 -8.79 1.60 11.98
C ASN A 168 -10.30 1.39 12.06
N LYS A 169 -11.04 1.97 11.13
CA LYS A 169 -12.48 1.74 10.97
C LYS A 169 -12.78 1.41 9.53
N TYR A 170 -13.70 0.52 9.32
CA TYR A 170 -14.20 0.13 8.02
C TYR A 170 -15.59 0.73 7.78
N ALA A 171 -15.82 1.22 6.57
CA ALA A 171 -17.13 1.61 6.08
C ALA A 171 -17.48 0.77 4.85
N LEU A 172 -18.52 -0.06 5.00
CA LEU A 172 -19.05 -0.88 3.90
C LEU A 172 -19.73 0.02 2.88
N LEU A 173 -19.32 -0.09 1.62
CA LEU A 173 -19.98 0.53 0.47
C LEU A 173 -20.66 -0.51 -0.42
N ASN A 174 -20.35 -1.79 -0.21
CA ASN A 174 -20.72 -2.91 -1.08
C ASN A 174 -20.23 -2.70 -2.52
N GLU A 175 -19.05 -2.07 -2.66
CA GLU A 175 -18.42 -1.69 -3.91
C GLU A 175 -16.91 -1.84 -3.81
N ARG A 176 -16.28 -2.16 -4.93
CA ARG A 176 -14.83 -2.18 -5.11
C ARG A 176 -14.35 -0.75 -5.35
N VAL A 177 -13.60 -0.19 -4.41
CA VAL A 177 -13.09 1.19 -4.53
C VAL A 177 -11.71 1.16 -5.19
N ARG A 178 -11.64 1.45 -6.49
CA ARG A 178 -10.43 1.40 -7.31
C ARG A 178 -9.51 2.58 -7.05
N ASP A 179 -10.08 3.79 -7.02
CA ASP A 179 -9.34 5.03 -6.90
C ASP A 179 -10.12 6.06 -6.09
N MET A 180 -9.41 7.03 -5.52
CA MET A 180 -9.98 8.10 -4.72
C MET A 180 -9.17 9.37 -4.89
N ILE A 181 -9.86 10.50 -4.95
CA ILE A 181 -9.26 11.81 -4.86
C ILE A 181 -9.99 12.67 -3.83
N ILE A 182 -9.28 13.62 -3.24
CA ILE A 182 -9.85 14.60 -2.33
C ILE A 182 -9.72 16.01 -2.93
N SER A 183 -10.77 16.83 -2.78
CA SER A 183 -10.73 18.23 -3.21
C SER A 183 -9.67 19.02 -2.42
N ARG A 184 -9.17 20.11 -3.01
CA ARG A 184 -8.16 20.97 -2.38
C ARG A 184 -8.59 21.51 -1.01
N ASP A 185 -9.87 21.83 -0.84
CA ASP A 185 -10.44 22.29 0.43
C ASP A 185 -10.77 21.16 1.40
N LYS A 186 -10.46 19.90 1.02
CA LYS A 186 -10.71 18.67 1.79
C LYS A 186 -12.14 18.46 2.26
N LYS A 187 -13.11 19.03 1.52
CA LYS A 187 -14.55 18.91 1.84
C LYS A 187 -15.27 17.86 1.01
N THR A 188 -14.65 17.40 -0.08
CA THR A 188 -15.25 16.45 -1.00
C THR A 188 -14.26 15.36 -1.34
N ILE A 189 -14.70 14.12 -1.26
CA ILE A 189 -13.95 12.95 -1.73
C ILE A 189 -14.73 12.36 -2.90
N ILE A 190 -14.04 12.09 -3.99
CA ILE A 190 -14.59 11.40 -5.15
C ILE A 190 -14.00 9.99 -5.15
N LEU A 191 -14.87 8.98 -5.25
CA LEU A 191 -14.52 7.57 -5.31
C LEU A 191 -14.82 7.04 -6.71
N PHE A 192 -13.90 6.30 -7.30
CA PHE A 192 -14.17 5.46 -8.46
C PHE A 192 -14.58 4.06 -7.99
N LEU A 193 -15.84 3.72 -8.22
CA LEU A 193 -16.46 2.44 -7.84
C LEU A 193 -16.40 1.50 -9.05
N GLU A 194 -15.58 0.45 -8.93
CA GLU A 194 -15.26 -0.42 -10.08
C GLU A 194 -16.43 -1.33 -10.46
N THR A 195 -17.16 -1.88 -9.49
CA THR A 195 -18.25 -2.83 -9.76
C THR A 195 -19.38 -2.19 -10.55
N SER A 196 -19.82 -1.01 -10.14
CA SER A 196 -20.90 -0.27 -10.81
C SER A 196 -20.41 0.66 -11.92
N SER A 197 -19.07 0.80 -12.11
CA SER A 197 -18.45 1.76 -13.04
C SER A 197 -18.94 3.19 -12.80
N THR A 198 -19.07 3.60 -11.54
CA THR A 198 -19.66 4.87 -11.12
C THR A 198 -18.66 5.75 -10.39
N LEU A 199 -18.88 7.07 -10.42
CA LEU A 199 -18.23 8.01 -9.53
C LEU A 199 -19.17 8.37 -8.39
N ALA A 200 -18.75 8.11 -7.15
CA ALA A 200 -19.47 8.53 -5.96
C ALA A 200 -18.82 9.74 -5.32
N ILE A 201 -19.64 10.62 -4.73
CA ILE A 201 -19.20 11.85 -4.07
C ILE A 201 -19.55 11.76 -2.59
N LEU A 202 -18.53 11.79 -1.73
CA LEU A 202 -18.67 11.94 -0.28
C LEU A 202 -18.43 13.40 0.10
N LYS A 203 -19.44 14.03 0.72
CA LYS A 203 -19.32 15.40 1.25
C LYS A 203 -19.03 15.37 2.74
N LYS A 204 -18.44 16.46 3.27
CA LYS A 204 -17.92 16.59 4.66
C LYS A 204 -19.00 16.52 5.75
N ASN A 205 -19.85 15.51 5.76
CA ASN A 205 -20.64 15.15 6.94
C ASN A 205 -20.30 13.74 7.41
N TYR A 206 -19.23 13.15 6.84
CA TYR A 206 -18.76 11.83 7.27
C TYR A 206 -18.15 11.95 8.68
N LYS A 207 -18.72 11.20 9.61
CA LYS A 207 -18.10 10.92 10.92
C LYS A 207 -17.57 9.48 10.88
N PHE A 208 -16.26 9.31 10.87
CA PHE A 208 -15.60 8.02 10.98
C PHE A 208 -15.40 7.57 12.43
#